data_3ad90904d67eb126aa986d555466ef58
#
_entry.id   3ad90904d67eb126aa986d555466ef58
#
_cell.length_a   1.000
_cell.length_b   1.000
_cell.length_c   1.000
_cell.angle_alpha   90.00
_cell.angle_beta   90.00
_cell.angle_gamma   90.00
#
_symmetry.space_group_name_H-M   'P 1'
#
loop_
_entity.id
_entity.type
_entity.pdbx_description
1 polymer ?
#
loop_
_entity_poly.entity_id
_entity_poly.type
_entity_poly.pdbx_seq_one_letter_code
_entity_poly.pdbx_strand_id
1 'polypeptide(L)'
;EADIVFWPYIREFQNAQRPKTLFYDDYIVFDEEEFFTQVYETIVGLHGAFLKHPENADTLVTAWGKLYRRVLLIENNAEFVDTKKVGTEDALFNMQALKSARCGVYIRRYFSHYRKNNTISLTSTYKPKLNAQWKRLFECMYNTVVLASGERKEELLIALNNRISLSIIGLGLNALALPNREALREIRGILSEKEYRAAIKTLPMRYFPPHWWAFFACCKLNFAVGVFSLLKCMERIKG
;
A
#
# COMPACT_ATOMS: atom_id res chain seq x y z
N GLU A 1 -18.19 -19.71 9.68
CA GLU A 1 -17.60 -19.97 8.35
C GLU A 1 -16.98 -18.65 7.86
N ALA A 2 -15.66 -18.63 7.55
CA ALA A 2 -14.97 -17.41 7.19
C ALA A 2 -15.20 -17.01 5.71
N ASP A 3 -15.25 -15.75 5.42
CA ASP A 3 -15.30 -15.18 4.07
C ASP A 3 -13.91 -15.13 3.45
N ILE A 4 -12.90 -14.93 4.29
CA ILE A 4 -11.49 -14.93 3.92
C ILE A 4 -10.66 -15.54 5.05
N VAL A 5 -9.64 -16.33 4.68
CA VAL A 5 -8.55 -16.72 5.57
C VAL A 5 -7.26 -16.15 4.99
N PHE A 6 -6.43 -15.52 5.81
CA PHE A 6 -5.20 -14.87 5.34
C PHE A 6 -4.07 -15.01 6.35
N TRP A 7 -2.83 -14.87 5.86
CA TRP A 7 -1.62 -15.07 6.64
C TRP A 7 -0.49 -14.12 6.22
N PRO A 8 0.51 -13.92 7.09
CA PRO A 8 1.68 -13.12 6.79
C PRO A 8 2.62 -13.87 5.85
N TYR A 9 3.61 -13.16 5.30
CA TYR A 9 4.59 -13.75 4.41
C TYR A 9 6.01 -13.31 4.75
N ILE A 10 7.00 -14.05 4.23
CA ILE A 10 8.41 -13.70 4.36
C ILE A 10 8.91 -13.13 3.03
N ARG A 11 9.61 -11.99 3.08
CA ARG A 11 10.41 -11.50 1.97
C ARG A 11 11.81 -12.12 2.06
N GLU A 12 12.14 -12.92 1.06
CA GLU A 12 13.44 -13.56 0.91
C GLU A 12 14.39 -12.65 0.15
N PHE A 13 15.48 -12.25 0.81
CA PHE A 13 16.63 -11.58 0.21
C PHE A 13 17.82 -12.56 0.18
N GLN A 14 18.88 -12.22 -0.56
CA GLN A 14 20.05 -13.11 -0.70
C GLN A 14 20.64 -13.55 0.66
N ASN A 15 20.70 -12.64 1.63
CA ASN A 15 21.32 -12.88 2.92
C ASN A 15 20.39 -12.57 4.12
N ALA A 16 19.10 -12.40 3.89
CA ALA A 16 18.18 -12.05 4.96
C ALA A 16 16.73 -12.47 4.65
N GLN A 17 16.02 -12.83 5.70
CA GLN A 17 14.57 -13.04 5.67
C GLN A 17 13.89 -11.90 6.45
N ARG A 18 12.89 -11.28 5.88
CA ARG A 18 12.14 -10.19 6.53
C ARG A 18 10.64 -10.55 6.54
N PRO A 19 10.10 -10.89 7.71
CA PRO A 19 8.67 -11.16 7.83
C PRO A 19 7.86 -9.88 7.56
N LYS A 20 6.70 -10.07 6.95
CA LYS A 20 5.69 -9.05 6.68
C LYS A 20 4.40 -9.45 7.36
N THR A 21 4.12 -8.82 8.48
CA THR A 21 2.90 -9.01 9.26
C THR A 21 2.36 -7.67 9.77
N LEU A 22 1.06 -7.58 9.99
CA LEU A 22 0.38 -6.46 10.66
C LEU A 22 -0.19 -6.88 12.01
N PHE A 23 -0.50 -8.17 12.17
CA PHE A 23 -1.10 -8.71 13.39
C PHE A 23 -0.12 -9.65 14.07
N TYR A 24 -0.03 -9.55 15.41
CA TYR A 24 0.97 -10.27 16.19
C TYR A 24 0.41 -11.44 17.00
N ASP A 25 -0.91 -11.58 17.06
CA ASP A 25 -1.57 -12.74 17.63
C ASP A 25 -1.47 -13.96 16.69
N ASP A 26 -1.42 -15.16 17.23
CA ASP A 26 -1.27 -16.38 16.44
C ASP A 26 -2.50 -16.72 15.60
N TYR A 27 -3.68 -16.33 16.10
CA TYR A 27 -4.96 -16.59 15.50
C TYR A 27 -5.95 -15.48 15.88
N ILE A 28 -6.59 -14.88 14.87
CA ILE A 28 -7.61 -13.84 15.08
C ILE A 28 -8.83 -14.19 14.22
N VAL A 29 -10.01 -14.10 14.83
CA VAL A 29 -11.28 -14.10 14.10
C VAL A 29 -11.82 -12.69 14.18
N PHE A 30 -12.00 -12.05 13.04
CA PHE A 30 -12.58 -10.72 12.92
C PHE A 30 -14.08 -10.86 12.69
N ASP A 31 -14.87 -10.18 13.53
CA ASP A 31 -16.28 -9.94 13.22
C ASP A 31 -16.44 -8.91 12.08
N GLU A 32 -17.69 -8.55 11.74
CA GLU A 32 -17.96 -7.64 10.61
C GLU A 32 -17.34 -6.25 10.82
N GLU A 33 -17.43 -5.70 12.03
CA GLU A 33 -16.88 -4.39 12.37
C GLU A 33 -15.35 -4.40 12.40
N GLU A 34 -14.77 -5.38 13.05
CA GLU A 34 -13.33 -5.57 13.14
C GLU A 34 -12.72 -5.86 11.76
N PHE A 35 -13.41 -6.69 10.95
CA PHE A 35 -12.95 -6.98 9.59
C PHE A 35 -12.94 -5.72 8.73
N PHE A 36 -13.99 -4.93 8.80
CA PHE A 36 -14.03 -3.67 8.06
C PHE A 36 -12.90 -2.75 8.49
N THR A 37 -12.80 -2.45 9.78
CA THR A 37 -11.86 -1.42 10.29
C THR A 37 -10.40 -1.86 10.22
N GLN A 38 -10.09 -3.13 10.53
CA GLN A 38 -8.70 -3.58 10.62
C GLN A 38 -8.17 -4.19 9.32
N VAL A 39 -9.05 -4.77 8.49
CA VAL A 39 -8.64 -5.47 7.27
C VAL A 39 -9.03 -4.70 6.02
N TYR A 40 -10.31 -4.47 5.79
CA TYR A 40 -10.79 -3.88 4.54
C TYR A 40 -10.32 -2.42 4.36
N GLU A 41 -10.50 -1.58 5.36
CA GLU A 41 -10.03 -0.19 5.36
C GLU A 41 -8.51 -0.14 5.19
N THR A 42 -7.75 -1.05 5.84
CA THR A 42 -6.30 -1.15 5.71
C THR A 42 -5.85 -1.57 4.29
N ILE A 43 -6.64 -2.39 3.59
CA ILE A 43 -6.42 -2.72 2.16
C ILE A 43 -6.60 -1.47 1.30
N VAL A 44 -7.56 -0.61 1.59
CA VAL A 44 -7.73 0.68 0.90
C VAL A 44 -6.55 1.59 1.19
N GLY A 45 -6.15 1.73 2.46
CA GLY A 45 -4.97 2.48 2.87
C GLY A 45 -4.75 2.44 4.37
N LEU A 46 -3.49 2.53 4.80
CA LEU A 46 -3.17 2.59 6.22
C LEU A 46 -3.85 3.79 6.89
N HIS A 47 -4.41 3.58 8.05
CA HIS A 47 -5.10 4.60 8.83
C HIS A 47 -4.79 4.48 10.33
N GLY A 48 -5.11 5.48 11.12
CA GLY A 48 -4.93 5.47 12.56
C GLY A 48 -3.54 5.00 13.00
N ALA A 49 -3.48 4.07 13.92
CA ALA A 49 -2.24 3.52 14.48
C ALA A 49 -1.39 2.74 13.45
N PHE A 50 -1.99 2.22 12.36
CA PHE A 50 -1.24 1.53 11.31
C PHE A 50 -0.27 2.45 10.56
N LEU A 51 -0.51 3.76 10.55
CA LEU A 51 0.41 4.77 9.97
C LEU A 51 1.76 4.85 10.71
N LYS A 52 1.88 4.27 11.89
CA LYS A 52 3.16 4.16 12.60
C LYS A 52 4.19 3.37 11.79
N HIS A 53 3.73 2.49 10.91
CA HIS A 53 4.54 1.59 10.09
C HIS A 53 4.22 1.71 8.60
N PRO A 54 4.54 2.85 7.93
CA PRO A 54 4.24 3.08 6.51
C PRO A 54 4.84 2.02 5.58
N GLU A 55 5.93 1.38 5.99
CA GLU A 55 6.58 0.27 5.30
C GLU A 55 5.69 -0.97 5.16
N ASN A 56 4.60 -1.03 5.90
CA ASN A 56 3.61 -2.11 5.87
C ASN A 56 2.39 -1.81 4.98
N ALA A 57 2.38 -0.68 4.25
CA ALA A 57 1.25 -0.26 3.42
C ALA A 57 0.75 -1.33 2.43
N ASP A 58 1.64 -2.22 1.98
CA ASP A 58 1.30 -3.28 1.03
C ASP A 58 1.18 -4.67 1.67
N THR A 59 1.20 -4.78 3.01
CA THR A 59 1.26 -6.09 3.68
C THR A 59 -0.04 -6.89 3.49
N LEU A 60 -1.21 -6.25 3.57
CA LEU A 60 -2.51 -6.88 3.32
C LEU A 60 -3.00 -6.79 1.88
N VAL A 61 -2.28 -6.08 1.02
CA VAL A 61 -2.72 -5.78 -0.35
C VAL A 61 -2.56 -6.96 -1.30
N THR A 62 -1.60 -7.85 -1.04
CA THR A 62 -1.32 -8.99 -1.93
C THR A 62 -2.56 -9.87 -2.14
N ALA A 63 -2.88 -10.28 -3.36
CA ALA A 63 -3.96 -11.23 -3.65
C ALA A 63 -3.59 -12.67 -3.27
N TRP A 64 -2.31 -13.00 -3.27
CA TRP A 64 -1.78 -14.26 -2.75
C TRP A 64 -1.59 -14.20 -1.23
N GLY A 65 -1.41 -15.35 -0.57
CA GLY A 65 -1.38 -15.42 0.89
C GLY A 65 -2.78 -15.33 1.51
N LYS A 66 -3.80 -15.73 0.75
CA LYS A 66 -5.22 -15.66 1.13
C LYS A 66 -6.01 -16.80 0.51
N LEU A 67 -7.06 -17.22 1.20
CA LEU A 67 -8.12 -18.09 0.69
C LEU A 67 -9.42 -17.29 0.74
N TYR A 68 -10.08 -17.16 -0.39
CA TYR A 68 -11.33 -16.44 -0.53
C TYR A 68 -12.51 -17.40 -0.63
N ARG A 69 -13.61 -17.05 0.00
CA ARG A 69 -14.88 -17.73 -0.26
C ARG A 69 -15.30 -17.45 -1.71
N ARG A 70 -15.38 -18.51 -2.52
CA ARG A 70 -15.63 -18.37 -3.96
C ARG A 70 -16.88 -17.58 -4.30
N VAL A 71 -17.95 -17.71 -3.51
CA VAL A 71 -19.22 -17.01 -3.76
C VAL A 71 -19.03 -15.48 -3.74
N LEU A 72 -18.20 -14.94 -2.83
CA LEU A 72 -17.92 -13.50 -2.77
C LEU A 72 -17.23 -12.98 -4.03
N LEU A 73 -16.31 -13.77 -4.60
CA LEU A 73 -15.64 -13.38 -5.84
C LEU A 73 -16.62 -13.24 -7.00
N ILE A 74 -17.59 -14.17 -7.07
CA ILE A 74 -18.61 -14.19 -8.13
C ILE A 74 -19.61 -13.06 -7.93
N GLU A 75 -20.18 -12.93 -6.73
CA GLU A 75 -21.20 -11.92 -6.43
C GLU A 75 -20.65 -10.48 -6.53
N ASN A 76 -19.40 -10.30 -6.18
CA ASN A 76 -18.72 -9.00 -6.24
C ASN A 76 -18.10 -8.70 -7.62
N ASN A 77 -18.19 -9.63 -8.58
CA ASN A 77 -17.54 -9.53 -9.89
C ASN A 77 -16.05 -9.14 -9.75
N ALA A 78 -15.34 -9.85 -8.82
CA ALA A 78 -13.95 -9.54 -8.53
C ALA A 78 -13.05 -10.04 -9.65
N GLU A 79 -12.44 -9.12 -10.38
CA GLU A 79 -11.55 -9.39 -11.50
C GLU A 79 -10.23 -8.63 -11.38
N PHE A 80 -9.16 -9.23 -11.88
CA PHE A 80 -7.88 -8.55 -11.99
C PHE A 80 -7.87 -7.56 -13.15
N VAL A 81 -7.50 -6.34 -12.86
CA VAL A 81 -7.22 -5.34 -13.90
C VAL A 81 -5.81 -5.58 -14.44
N ASP A 82 -5.60 -5.32 -15.74
CA ASP A 82 -4.28 -5.44 -16.35
C ASP A 82 -3.23 -4.59 -15.61
N THR A 83 -2.22 -5.25 -15.05
CA THR A 83 -1.09 -4.63 -14.31
C THR A 83 -0.41 -3.53 -15.12
N LYS A 84 -0.35 -3.65 -16.45
CA LYS A 84 0.22 -2.62 -17.34
C LYS A 84 -0.54 -1.30 -17.29
N LYS A 85 -1.81 -1.32 -16.89
CA LYS A 85 -2.66 -0.12 -16.78
C LYS A 85 -2.52 0.56 -15.42
N VAL A 86 -2.39 -0.20 -14.33
CA VAL A 86 -2.48 0.29 -12.95
C VAL A 86 -1.20 0.10 -12.14
N GLY A 87 -0.23 -0.64 -12.65
CA GLY A 87 1.07 -0.89 -12.00
C GLY A 87 1.05 -1.94 -10.89
N THR A 88 -0.02 -1.98 -10.08
CA THR A 88 -0.29 -2.99 -9.05
C THR A 88 -1.81 -3.18 -8.96
N GLU A 89 -2.28 -4.39 -9.27
CA GLU A 89 -3.71 -4.72 -9.37
C GLU A 89 -4.30 -5.29 -8.10
N ASP A 90 -3.46 -5.86 -7.25
CA ASP A 90 -3.86 -6.62 -6.05
C ASP A 90 -4.78 -5.84 -5.09
N ALA A 91 -4.49 -4.55 -4.87
CA ALA A 91 -5.30 -3.70 -3.99
C ALA A 91 -6.73 -3.58 -4.50
N LEU A 92 -6.89 -3.29 -5.79
CA LEU A 92 -8.19 -3.11 -6.43
C LEU A 92 -8.98 -4.43 -6.46
N PHE A 93 -8.29 -5.54 -6.76
CA PHE A 93 -8.90 -6.87 -6.69
C PHE A 93 -9.44 -7.16 -5.28
N ASN A 94 -8.62 -6.96 -4.23
CA ASN A 94 -9.06 -7.19 -2.86
C ASN A 94 -10.22 -6.27 -2.45
N MET A 95 -10.21 -5.01 -2.86
CA MET A 95 -11.32 -4.09 -2.60
C MET A 95 -12.62 -4.58 -3.21
N GLN A 96 -12.57 -5.10 -4.44
CA GLN A 96 -13.75 -5.68 -5.08
C GLN A 96 -14.18 -7.00 -4.43
N ALA A 97 -13.22 -7.90 -4.20
CA ALA A 97 -13.47 -9.23 -3.66
C ALA A 97 -14.11 -9.20 -2.25
N LEU A 98 -13.70 -8.24 -1.42
CA LEU A 98 -13.99 -8.23 0.01
C LEU A 98 -14.98 -7.14 0.45
N LYS A 99 -15.57 -6.38 -0.48
CA LYS A 99 -16.47 -5.27 -0.14
C LYS A 99 -17.73 -5.69 0.64
N SER A 100 -18.13 -6.95 0.54
CA SER A 100 -19.28 -7.53 1.25
C SER A 100 -18.88 -8.64 2.25
N ALA A 101 -17.58 -8.80 2.52
CA ALA A 101 -17.11 -9.76 3.50
C ALA A 101 -17.44 -9.28 4.93
N ARG A 102 -17.86 -10.24 5.77
CA ARG A 102 -18.29 -9.98 7.15
C ARG A 102 -17.43 -10.68 8.19
N CYS A 103 -16.67 -11.68 7.80
CA CYS A 103 -15.87 -12.48 8.72
C CYS A 103 -14.53 -12.84 8.09
N GLY A 104 -13.45 -12.47 8.76
CA GLY A 104 -12.08 -12.81 8.39
C GLY A 104 -11.41 -13.67 9.44
N VAL A 105 -10.51 -14.53 9.01
CA VAL A 105 -9.63 -15.30 9.90
C VAL A 105 -8.18 -15.05 9.52
N TYR A 106 -7.40 -14.60 10.49
CA TYR A 106 -5.95 -14.46 10.36
C TYR A 106 -5.25 -15.61 11.08
N ILE A 107 -4.23 -16.17 10.42
CA ILE A 107 -3.40 -17.23 10.98
C ILE A 107 -1.95 -16.79 10.85
N ARG A 108 -1.24 -16.56 11.97
CA ARG A 108 0.18 -16.17 11.95
C ARG A 108 1.08 -17.38 11.66
N ARG A 109 1.01 -17.84 10.41
CA ARG A 109 1.90 -18.84 9.85
C ARG A 109 2.45 -18.33 8.52
N TYR A 110 3.74 -18.54 8.25
CA TYR A 110 4.40 -18.05 7.03
C TYR A 110 4.36 -19.14 5.94
N PHE A 111 3.18 -19.31 5.33
CA PHE A 111 3.02 -20.28 4.23
C PHE A 111 3.57 -19.76 2.89
N SER A 112 3.81 -18.47 2.79
CA SER A 112 4.23 -17.82 1.54
C SER A 112 5.57 -17.12 1.70
N HIS A 113 6.48 -17.35 0.73
CA HIS A 113 7.81 -16.74 0.67
C HIS A 113 7.96 -15.95 -0.64
N TYR A 114 8.16 -14.64 -0.53
CA TYR A 114 8.31 -13.75 -1.68
C TYR A 114 9.80 -13.48 -1.96
N ARG A 115 10.33 -14.06 -3.02
CA ARG A 115 11.74 -13.90 -3.43
C ARG A 115 11.99 -12.52 -4.04
N LYS A 116 12.88 -11.74 -3.42
CA LYS A 116 13.30 -10.40 -3.88
C LYS A 116 14.55 -10.40 -4.78
N ASN A 117 15.28 -11.51 -4.83
CA ASN A 117 16.57 -11.61 -5.57
C ASN A 117 16.39 -12.07 -7.02
N ASN A 118 15.20 -12.06 -7.56
CA ASN A 118 15.00 -12.41 -8.95
C ASN A 118 15.45 -11.23 -9.82
N THR A 119 16.59 -11.34 -10.49
CA THR A 119 17.12 -10.33 -11.44
C THR A 119 16.16 -10.03 -12.59
N ILE A 120 15.21 -10.94 -12.84
CA ILE A 120 14.13 -10.80 -13.83
C ILE A 120 12.90 -10.10 -13.19
N SER A 121 12.96 -9.76 -11.90
CA SER A 121 11.83 -9.14 -11.19
C SER A 121 11.49 -7.78 -11.80
N LEU A 122 10.22 -7.59 -12.14
CA LEU A 122 9.65 -6.32 -12.59
C LEU A 122 9.88 -5.13 -11.63
N THR A 123 10.43 -5.38 -10.43
CA THR A 123 10.63 -4.36 -9.38
C THR A 123 12.07 -3.86 -9.27
N SER A 124 13.04 -4.36 -10.06
CA SER A 124 14.47 -4.03 -9.93
C SER A 124 14.96 -2.90 -10.82
N THR A 125 14.15 -2.44 -11.80
CA THR A 125 14.53 -1.40 -12.75
C THR A 125 13.62 -0.18 -12.62
N TYR A 126 14.14 1.00 -13.05
CA TYR A 126 13.34 2.22 -13.14
C TYR A 126 12.10 2.02 -14.04
N LYS A 127 10.96 2.45 -13.54
CA LYS A 127 9.67 2.36 -14.21
C LYS A 127 9.15 3.75 -14.58
N PRO A 128 9.35 4.22 -15.82
CA PRO A 128 8.97 5.59 -16.20
C PRO A 128 7.46 5.86 -16.17
N LYS A 129 6.65 4.82 -16.28
CA LYS A 129 5.18 4.94 -16.29
C LYS A 129 4.53 4.75 -14.91
N LEU A 130 5.32 4.44 -13.85
CA LEU A 130 4.78 4.04 -12.55
C LEU A 130 3.86 5.11 -11.95
N ASN A 131 4.24 6.38 -12.01
CA ASN A 131 3.42 7.48 -11.51
C ASN A 131 2.06 7.55 -12.22
N ALA A 132 2.05 7.51 -13.56
CA ALA A 132 0.80 7.53 -14.33
C ALA A 132 -0.07 6.28 -14.06
N GLN A 133 0.55 5.10 -13.92
CA GLN A 133 -0.14 3.85 -13.57
C GLN A 133 -0.80 3.94 -12.19
N TRP A 134 -0.09 4.47 -11.18
CA TRP A 134 -0.63 4.59 -9.83
C TRP A 134 -1.72 5.65 -9.74
N LYS A 135 -1.62 6.75 -10.48
CA LYS A 135 -2.75 7.71 -10.59
C LYS A 135 -4.00 7.03 -11.15
N ARG A 136 -3.83 6.19 -12.17
CA ARG A 136 -4.93 5.39 -12.70
C ARG A 136 -5.49 4.39 -11.68
N LEU A 137 -4.61 3.73 -10.91
CA LEU A 137 -5.03 2.87 -9.80
C LEU A 137 -5.87 3.64 -8.79
N PHE A 138 -5.41 4.81 -8.35
CA PHE A 138 -6.12 5.62 -7.35
C PHE A 138 -7.48 6.11 -7.87
N GLU A 139 -7.59 6.44 -9.15
CA GLU A 139 -8.85 6.76 -9.80
C GLU A 139 -9.82 5.55 -9.76
N CYS A 140 -9.35 4.35 -10.09
CA CYS A 140 -10.14 3.13 -10.01
C CYS A 140 -10.56 2.82 -8.55
N MET A 141 -9.64 2.96 -7.59
CA MET A 141 -9.94 2.77 -6.17
C MET A 141 -10.97 3.80 -5.67
N TYR A 142 -10.82 5.07 -6.04
CA TYR A 142 -11.78 6.12 -5.71
C TYR A 142 -13.19 5.78 -6.21
N ASN A 143 -13.29 5.37 -7.47
CA ASN A 143 -14.57 4.97 -8.05
C ASN A 143 -15.18 3.78 -7.30
N THR A 144 -14.36 2.79 -6.92
CA THR A 144 -14.81 1.63 -6.13
C THR A 144 -15.34 2.09 -4.76
N VAL A 145 -14.63 2.98 -4.06
CA VAL A 145 -15.05 3.55 -2.77
C VAL A 145 -16.35 4.34 -2.92
N VAL A 146 -16.44 5.18 -3.95
CA VAL A 146 -17.64 6.04 -4.17
C VAL A 146 -18.88 5.21 -4.50
N LEU A 147 -18.72 4.13 -5.27
CA LEU A 147 -19.83 3.26 -5.68
C LEU A 147 -20.26 2.28 -4.57
N ALA A 148 -19.31 1.83 -3.74
CA ALA A 148 -19.59 0.86 -2.67
C ALA A 148 -20.18 1.51 -1.40
N SER A 149 -20.23 2.83 -1.33
CA SER A 149 -20.34 3.53 -0.07
C SER A 149 -21.76 3.82 0.41
N GLY A 150 -22.12 3.15 1.48
CA GLY A 150 -23.02 3.61 2.52
C GLY A 150 -22.32 4.58 3.50
N GLU A 151 -22.59 4.41 4.79
CA GLU A 151 -22.18 5.29 5.90
C GLU A 151 -20.65 5.43 6.08
N ARG A 152 -19.83 4.46 5.61
CA ARG A 152 -18.37 4.41 5.81
C ARG A 152 -17.50 5.02 4.70
N LYS A 153 -18.12 5.75 3.80
CA LYS A 153 -17.43 6.38 2.66
C LYS A 153 -16.31 7.31 3.08
N GLU A 154 -16.52 8.12 4.11
CA GLU A 154 -15.55 9.10 4.56
C GLU A 154 -14.28 8.42 5.12
N GLU A 155 -14.43 7.34 5.88
CA GLU A 155 -13.32 6.55 6.41
C GLU A 155 -12.45 5.97 5.29
N LEU A 156 -13.09 5.36 4.29
CA LEU A 156 -12.41 4.81 3.12
C LEU A 156 -11.73 5.89 2.26
N LEU A 157 -12.31 7.09 2.14
CA LEU A 157 -11.68 8.21 1.45
C LEU A 157 -10.45 8.73 2.20
N ILE A 158 -10.49 8.77 3.53
CA ILE A 158 -9.33 9.11 4.37
C ILE A 158 -8.22 8.07 4.18
N ALA A 159 -8.56 6.78 4.23
CA ALA A 159 -7.61 5.69 3.99
C ALA A 159 -6.98 5.77 2.59
N LEU A 160 -7.79 6.02 1.55
CA LEU A 160 -7.29 6.22 0.19
C LEU A 160 -6.35 7.42 0.07
N ASN A 161 -6.70 8.56 0.68
CA ASN A 161 -5.81 9.74 0.72
C ASN A 161 -4.47 9.43 1.42
N ASN A 162 -4.51 8.65 2.49
CA ASN A 162 -3.28 8.18 3.15
C ASN A 162 -2.46 7.30 2.19
N ARG A 163 -3.08 6.35 1.46
CA ARG A 163 -2.39 5.53 0.45
C ARG A 163 -1.73 6.39 -0.62
N ILE A 164 -2.44 7.38 -1.16
CA ILE A 164 -1.87 8.32 -2.16
C ILE A 164 -0.65 9.04 -1.56
N SER A 165 -0.74 9.51 -0.32
CA SER A 165 0.38 10.16 0.36
C SER A 165 1.58 9.22 0.57
N LEU A 166 1.33 8.00 1.03
CA LEU A 166 2.36 6.99 1.28
C LEU A 166 3.03 6.49 -0.01
N SER A 167 2.33 6.55 -1.13
CA SER A 167 2.87 6.14 -2.44
C SER A 167 4.07 6.99 -2.87
N ILE A 168 4.22 8.23 -2.35
CA ILE A 168 5.39 9.08 -2.57
C ILE A 168 6.69 8.36 -2.18
N ILE A 169 6.66 7.47 -1.17
CA ILE A 169 7.80 6.64 -0.79
C ILE A 169 8.21 5.73 -1.96
N GLY A 170 7.25 4.99 -2.51
CA GLY A 170 7.49 4.05 -3.60
C GLY A 170 7.92 4.72 -4.90
N LEU A 171 7.27 5.84 -5.25
CA LEU A 171 7.63 6.65 -6.43
C LEU A 171 9.02 7.27 -6.26
N GLY A 172 9.33 7.77 -5.08
CA GLY A 172 10.65 8.32 -4.77
C GLY A 172 11.75 7.26 -4.84
N LEU A 173 11.51 6.06 -4.28
CA LEU A 173 12.44 4.93 -4.40
C LEU A 173 12.63 4.49 -5.87
N ASN A 174 11.56 4.49 -6.67
CA ASN A 174 11.66 4.25 -8.10
C ASN A 174 12.55 5.30 -8.80
N ALA A 175 12.40 6.57 -8.44
CA ALA A 175 13.20 7.65 -8.99
C ALA A 175 14.69 7.54 -8.64
N LEU A 176 15.06 6.95 -7.48
CA LEU A 176 16.47 6.77 -7.08
C LEU A 176 17.28 5.86 -8.02
N ALA A 177 16.63 5.06 -8.87
CA ALA A 177 17.28 4.30 -9.92
C ALA A 177 17.82 5.16 -11.08
N LEU A 178 17.43 6.44 -11.13
CA LEU A 178 17.93 7.43 -12.09
C LEU A 178 19.20 8.12 -11.57
N PRO A 179 19.99 8.79 -12.44
CA PRO A 179 21.05 9.70 -12.02
C PRO A 179 20.52 10.78 -11.06
N ASN A 180 21.32 11.17 -10.07
CA ASN A 180 20.85 12.02 -8.96
C ASN A 180 20.10 13.28 -9.39
N ARG A 181 20.53 13.95 -10.47
CA ARG A 181 19.86 15.18 -10.98
C ARG A 181 18.47 14.87 -11.53
N GLU A 182 18.33 13.76 -12.23
CA GLU A 182 17.06 13.30 -12.81
C GLU A 182 16.12 12.82 -11.72
N ALA A 183 16.62 12.01 -10.77
CA ALA A 183 15.88 11.57 -9.60
C ALA A 183 15.30 12.74 -8.80
N LEU A 184 16.11 13.77 -8.55
CA LEU A 184 15.66 14.97 -7.84
C LEU A 184 14.60 15.75 -8.64
N ARG A 185 14.75 15.83 -9.97
CA ARG A 185 13.75 16.46 -10.85
C ARG A 185 12.42 15.70 -10.80
N GLU A 186 12.46 14.40 -10.87
CA GLU A 186 11.26 13.54 -10.82
C GLU A 186 10.56 13.65 -9.46
N ILE A 187 11.30 13.55 -8.35
CA ILE A 187 10.74 13.73 -7.00
C ILE A 187 10.08 15.12 -6.87
N ARG A 188 10.72 16.17 -7.37
CA ARG A 188 10.14 17.52 -7.37
C ARG A 188 8.85 17.59 -8.19
N GLY A 189 8.82 16.94 -9.34
CA GLY A 189 7.63 16.80 -10.17
C GLY A 189 6.48 16.17 -9.40
N ILE A 190 6.70 14.98 -8.81
CA ILE A 190 5.70 14.25 -8.02
C ILE A 190 5.17 15.12 -6.87
N LEU A 191 6.04 15.74 -6.09
CA LEU A 191 5.64 16.58 -4.96
C LEU A 191 4.83 17.82 -5.38
N SER A 192 4.96 18.25 -6.63
CA SER A 192 4.24 19.43 -7.16
C SER A 192 2.90 19.09 -7.78
N GLU A 193 2.61 17.80 -8.02
CA GLU A 193 1.34 17.38 -8.61
C GLU A 193 0.17 17.60 -7.64
N LYS A 194 -0.96 18.06 -8.19
CA LYS A 194 -2.15 18.46 -7.42
C LYS A 194 -2.69 17.34 -6.53
N GLU A 195 -2.72 16.13 -7.05
CA GLU A 195 -3.24 14.95 -6.35
C GLU A 195 -2.42 14.63 -5.09
N TYR A 196 -1.09 14.57 -5.21
CA TYR A 196 -0.20 14.32 -4.07
C TYR A 196 -0.20 15.50 -3.08
N ARG A 197 -0.26 16.73 -3.57
CA ARG A 197 -0.39 17.93 -2.73
C ARG A 197 -1.66 17.92 -1.89
N ALA A 198 -2.79 17.53 -2.49
CA ALA A 198 -4.07 17.44 -1.80
C ALA A 198 -4.03 16.33 -0.74
N ALA A 199 -3.56 15.15 -1.10
CA ALA A 199 -3.50 13.99 -0.19
C ALA A 199 -2.56 14.24 0.99
N ILE A 200 -1.32 14.73 0.74
CA ILE A 200 -0.33 14.96 1.80
C ILE A 200 -0.76 16.06 2.79
N LYS A 201 -1.59 17.01 2.36
CA LYS A 201 -2.11 18.07 3.22
C LYS A 201 -2.94 17.50 4.37
N THR A 202 -3.76 16.47 4.09
CA THR A 202 -4.67 15.85 5.05
C THR A 202 -4.02 14.73 5.86
N LEU A 203 -2.80 14.28 5.49
CA LEU A 203 -2.12 13.16 6.15
C LEU A 203 -1.90 13.45 7.66
N PRO A 204 -2.38 12.57 8.57
CA PRO A 204 -2.32 12.80 10.02
C PRO A 204 -0.93 12.49 10.58
N MET A 205 -0.10 13.53 10.70
CA MET A 205 1.31 13.45 11.10
C MET A 205 1.55 12.87 12.50
N ARG A 206 0.56 12.93 13.40
CA ARG A 206 0.67 12.50 14.80
C ARG A 206 0.97 11.02 15.01
N TYR A 207 0.69 10.19 14.01
CA TYR A 207 0.90 8.73 14.08
C TYR A 207 2.31 8.29 13.70
N PHE A 208 3.06 9.14 13.02
CA PHE A 208 4.38 8.76 12.50
C PHE A 208 5.48 8.85 13.55
N PRO A 209 6.40 7.87 13.61
CA PRO A 209 7.63 7.99 14.37
C PRO A 209 8.54 9.08 13.75
N PRO A 210 9.53 9.60 14.50
CA PRO A 210 10.29 10.80 14.11
C PRO A 210 10.88 10.76 12.70
N HIS A 211 11.43 9.64 12.24
CA HIS A 211 12.04 9.52 10.92
C HIS A 211 11.01 9.60 9.77
N TRP A 212 9.83 8.97 9.93
CA TRP A 212 8.74 9.09 8.97
C TRP A 212 8.07 10.46 9.06
N TRP A 213 7.96 11.00 10.27
CA TRP A 213 7.48 12.37 10.45
C TRP A 213 8.34 13.37 9.67
N ALA A 214 9.68 13.30 9.78
CA ALA A 214 10.60 14.17 9.04
C ALA A 214 10.43 14.01 7.52
N PHE A 215 10.27 12.76 7.03
CA PHE A 215 10.03 12.49 5.62
C PHE A 215 8.75 13.19 5.10
N PHE A 216 7.64 12.97 5.78
CA PHE A 216 6.36 13.56 5.36
C PHE A 216 6.29 15.07 5.62
N ALA A 217 7.03 15.60 6.58
CA ALA A 217 7.19 17.04 6.75
C ALA A 217 7.91 17.66 5.53
N CYS A 218 8.98 17.03 5.03
CA CYS A 218 9.62 17.46 3.77
C CYS A 218 8.64 17.39 2.59
N CYS A 219 7.79 16.34 2.51
CA CYS A 219 6.76 16.25 1.48
C CYS A 219 5.74 17.39 1.59
N LYS A 220 5.23 17.69 2.80
CA LYS A 220 4.29 18.82 3.04
C LYS A 220 4.87 20.16 2.65
N LEU A 221 6.14 20.38 2.93
CA LEU A 221 6.87 21.62 2.58
C LEU A 221 7.32 21.66 1.11
N ASN A 222 7.03 20.64 0.31
CA ASN A 222 7.53 20.52 -1.08
C ASN A 222 9.06 20.58 -1.17
N PHE A 223 9.75 20.08 -0.13
CA PHE A 223 11.21 20.12 -0.02
C PHE A 223 11.83 18.87 -0.65
N ALA A 224 11.93 18.87 -1.98
CA ALA A 224 12.38 17.72 -2.76
C ALA A 224 13.80 17.24 -2.39
N VAL A 225 14.72 18.14 -2.03
CA VAL A 225 16.09 17.78 -1.61
C VAL A 225 16.06 16.99 -0.31
N GLY A 226 15.24 17.39 0.66
CA GLY A 226 15.06 16.68 1.92
C GLY A 226 14.48 15.27 1.69
N VAL A 227 13.42 15.16 0.86
CA VAL A 227 12.83 13.86 0.48
C VAL A 227 13.86 12.95 -0.19
N PHE A 228 14.60 13.46 -1.18
CA PHE A 228 15.66 12.71 -1.86
C PHE A 228 16.74 12.20 -0.90
N SER A 229 17.24 13.06 0.00
CA SER A 229 18.28 12.71 0.97
C SER A 229 17.80 11.63 1.94
N LEU A 230 16.58 11.76 2.46
CA LEU A 230 16.00 10.77 3.37
C LEU A 230 15.77 9.41 2.68
N LEU A 231 15.30 9.40 1.43
CA LEU A 231 15.17 8.16 0.64
C LEU A 231 16.53 7.48 0.42
N LYS A 232 17.57 8.23 0.10
CA LYS A 232 18.95 7.71 -0.03
C LYS A 232 19.46 7.11 1.27
N CYS A 233 19.18 7.72 2.41
CA CYS A 233 19.51 7.15 3.73
C CYS A 233 18.74 5.84 3.97
N MET A 234 17.44 5.80 3.67
CA MET A 234 16.63 4.59 3.83
C MET A 234 17.12 3.44 2.94
N GLU A 235 17.53 3.73 1.71
CA GLU A 235 18.06 2.73 0.78
C GLU A 235 19.35 2.10 1.34
N ARG A 236 20.26 2.91 1.87
CA ARG A 236 21.53 2.43 2.48
C ARG A 236 21.34 1.56 3.73
N ILE A 237 20.31 1.84 4.54
CA ILE A 237 19.98 1.06 5.74
C ILE A 237 19.33 -0.28 5.37
N LYS A 238 18.72 -0.38 4.21
CA LYS A 238 18.04 -1.59 3.74
C LYS A 238 18.92 -2.55 2.95
N GLY A 239 20.01 -2.07 2.35
CA GLY A 239 21.04 -2.88 1.68
C GLY A 239 22.04 -3.45 2.68
#